data_c289965d1d22cdfb59fe84ef1ab9cda7
#
_entry.id   c289965d1d22cdfb59fe84ef1ab9cda7
#
_cell.length_a   1.000
_cell.length_b   1.000
_cell.length_c   1.000
_cell.angle_alpha   90.00
_cell.angle_beta   90.00
_cell.angle_gamma   90.00
#
_symmetry.space_group_name_H-M   'P 1'
#
loop_
_entity.id
_entity.type
_entity.pdbx_description
1 polymer ?
#
loop_
_entity_poly.entity_id
_entity_poly.type
_entity_poly.pdbx_seq_one_letter_code
_entity_poly.pdbx_strand_id
1 'polypeptide(L)'
;MHSTNQRRRELLHTLCAGFTALAASPLLAADLADSDHLTATARVLAGFEPGIADERFEHLVEQKAWRDQLSACRAGATKLKQRLGAIDAWRRENLGDEATSGTLIYPFSGPDFINAYAMFPGCDNYVFFSLEEPGAPPALEQMDPAHLTRALADLRAALNDLVHLNFFITPNMEQQVRASSLRGVTPILMAMMALLDLRIERFSKIELWPERLEAIAQLPPAKRPKLPMQAIQIDFVHPENGRTQTLWYFSLDVSDSQLKHYPEFVEWLRDFREPVVLLKSASYLLHGENFRQVRSFILDRASKIVQDDTGIPYRMLADDPWKVALHGRYEQPVDLFKKRYQTDLASAFSKSGPSKSVPFPFGYNWRSRGNSFVIVARRA
;
A
#
# COMPACT_ATOMS: atom_id res chain seq x y z
N MET A 1 22.13 -9.13 27.08
CA MET A 1 21.92 -8.47 25.77
C MET A 1 21.98 -9.44 24.57
N HIS A 2 22.33 -10.73 24.74
CA HIS A 2 22.43 -11.70 23.62
C HIS A 2 21.14 -12.52 23.35
N SER A 3 20.18 -12.53 24.27
CA SER A 3 18.98 -13.41 24.15
C SER A 3 17.86 -12.83 23.27
N THR A 4 17.76 -11.52 23.15
CA THR A 4 16.70 -10.84 22.38
C THR A 4 16.87 -10.97 20.87
N ASN A 5 18.11 -10.96 20.39
CA ASN A 5 18.42 -11.10 18.96
C ASN A 5 18.19 -12.53 18.44
N GLN A 6 18.34 -13.53 19.28
CA GLN A 6 18.13 -14.92 18.88
C GLN A 6 16.63 -15.23 18.72
N ARG A 7 15.77 -14.74 19.60
CA ARG A 7 14.31 -14.86 19.47
C ARG A 7 13.73 -14.10 18.26
N ARG A 8 14.33 -12.95 17.88
CA ARG A 8 13.94 -12.19 16.69
C ARG A 8 14.26 -12.92 15.39
N ARG A 9 15.43 -13.56 15.31
CA ARG A 9 15.81 -14.42 14.18
C ARG A 9 14.90 -15.65 14.08
N GLU A 10 14.51 -16.22 15.19
CA GLU A 10 13.58 -17.36 15.24
C GLU A 10 12.17 -16.97 14.77
N LEU A 11 11.66 -15.75 15.06
CA LEU A 11 10.37 -15.29 14.56
C LEU A 11 10.39 -15.08 13.03
N LEU A 12 11.45 -14.48 12.48
CA LEU A 12 11.63 -14.31 11.03
C LEU A 12 11.90 -15.65 10.31
N HIS A 13 12.66 -16.57 10.93
CA HIS A 13 12.95 -17.89 10.35
C HIS A 13 11.80 -18.88 10.51
N THR A 14 10.98 -18.79 11.56
CA THR A 14 9.81 -19.65 11.75
C THR A 14 8.69 -19.32 10.76
N LEU A 15 8.64 -18.09 10.27
CA LEU A 15 7.69 -17.69 9.21
C LEU A 15 8.16 -18.06 7.79
N CYS A 16 9.48 -18.26 7.57
CA CYS A 16 10.03 -18.59 6.24
C CYS A 16 10.47 -20.06 6.05
N ALA A 17 10.52 -20.91 7.08
CA ALA A 17 11.14 -22.23 7.03
C ALA A 17 10.19 -23.39 7.32
N GLY A 18 9.00 -23.40 6.75
CA GLY A 18 7.98 -24.41 6.99
C GLY A 18 7.51 -25.20 5.76
N PHE A 19 8.39 -25.56 4.80
CA PHE A 19 8.03 -26.54 3.78
C PHE A 19 9.01 -27.70 3.72
N THR A 20 8.84 -28.65 4.65
CA THR A 20 9.22 -30.04 4.47
C THR A 20 7.97 -30.91 4.60
N ALA A 21 7.78 -31.78 3.61
CA ALA A 21 6.64 -32.65 3.43
C ALA A 21 6.16 -33.31 4.73
N LEU A 22 4.90 -33.01 5.11
CA LEU A 22 4.18 -33.73 6.15
C LEU A 22 2.78 -34.05 5.66
N ALA A 23 2.32 -35.25 5.98
CA ALA A 23 1.00 -35.78 5.72
C ALA A 23 -0.09 -34.70 5.97
N ALA A 24 -1.05 -34.60 5.06
CA ALA A 24 -2.15 -33.62 5.11
C ALA A 24 -2.83 -33.62 6.49
N SER A 25 -2.47 -32.62 7.30
CA SER A 25 -3.10 -32.38 8.59
C SER A 25 -4.43 -31.64 8.37
N PRO A 26 -5.46 -31.88 9.18
CA PRO A 26 -6.74 -31.18 9.08
C PRO A 26 -6.61 -29.65 9.20
N LEU A 27 -5.53 -29.16 9.81
CA LEU A 27 -5.15 -27.74 9.84
C LEU A 27 -4.86 -27.15 8.44
N LEU A 28 -4.17 -27.90 7.56
CA LEU A 28 -3.89 -27.45 6.18
C LEU A 28 -5.18 -27.32 5.35
N ALA A 29 -6.17 -28.20 5.58
CA ALA A 29 -7.44 -28.15 4.88
C ALA A 29 -8.31 -26.95 5.36
N ALA A 30 -8.25 -26.62 6.64
CA ALA A 30 -8.92 -25.44 7.20
C ALA A 30 -8.29 -24.12 6.69
N ASP A 31 -6.96 -24.04 6.63
CA ASP A 31 -6.24 -22.88 6.09
C ASP A 31 -6.51 -22.67 4.59
N LEU A 32 -6.63 -23.74 3.81
CA LEU A 32 -6.96 -23.66 2.38
C LEU A 32 -8.41 -23.22 2.15
N ALA A 33 -9.36 -23.71 2.93
CA ALA A 33 -10.75 -23.30 2.85
C ALA A 33 -10.93 -21.81 3.21
N ASP A 34 -10.13 -21.29 4.14
CA ASP A 34 -10.11 -19.88 4.50
C ASP A 34 -9.49 -19.02 3.39
N SER A 35 -8.42 -19.48 2.74
CA SER A 35 -7.78 -18.84 1.58
C SER A 35 -8.75 -18.67 0.41
N ASP A 36 -9.51 -19.72 0.07
CA ASP A 36 -10.48 -19.67 -1.01
C ASP A 36 -11.61 -18.70 -0.69
N HIS A 37 -12.11 -18.69 0.54
CA HIS A 37 -13.10 -17.72 1.01
C HIS A 37 -12.58 -16.27 0.99
N LEU A 38 -11.36 -16.01 1.45
CA LEU A 38 -10.74 -14.69 1.39
C LEU A 38 -10.62 -14.20 -0.06
N THR A 39 -10.17 -15.08 -0.96
CA THR A 39 -10.04 -14.76 -2.39
C THR A 39 -11.42 -14.52 -3.04
N ALA A 40 -12.43 -15.34 -2.74
CA ALA A 40 -13.78 -15.15 -3.24
C ALA A 40 -14.39 -13.82 -2.73
N THR A 41 -14.20 -13.50 -1.45
CA THR A 41 -14.60 -12.20 -0.87
C THR A 41 -13.93 -11.06 -1.61
N ALA A 42 -12.62 -11.12 -1.85
CA ALA A 42 -11.88 -10.12 -2.59
C ALA A 42 -12.41 -9.93 -4.02
N ARG A 43 -12.74 -11.03 -4.72
CA ARG A 43 -13.31 -11.00 -6.06
C ARG A 43 -14.68 -10.34 -6.09
N VAL A 44 -15.55 -10.67 -5.13
CA VAL A 44 -16.87 -10.03 -5.00
C VAL A 44 -16.75 -8.54 -4.76
N LEU A 45 -15.84 -8.11 -3.86
CA LEU A 45 -15.56 -6.71 -3.60
C LEU A 45 -15.08 -5.98 -4.88
N ALA A 46 -14.27 -6.63 -5.69
CA ALA A 46 -13.79 -6.10 -6.97
C ALA A 46 -14.82 -6.16 -8.11
N GLY A 47 -16.01 -6.72 -7.89
CA GLY A 47 -17.04 -6.89 -8.90
C GLY A 47 -16.76 -8.04 -9.87
N PHE A 48 -16.14 -9.11 -9.39
CA PHE A 48 -15.96 -10.38 -10.11
C PHE A 48 -16.81 -11.48 -9.48
N GLU A 49 -17.13 -12.51 -10.27
CA GLU A 49 -17.71 -13.74 -9.74
C GLU A 49 -16.81 -14.33 -8.63
N PRO A 50 -17.35 -14.95 -7.58
CA PRO A 50 -16.56 -15.52 -6.49
C PRO A 50 -15.43 -16.44 -6.96
N GLY A 51 -15.67 -17.23 -8.01
CA GLY A 51 -14.68 -18.14 -8.61
C GLY A 51 -14.57 -19.49 -7.92
N ILE A 52 -15.39 -19.73 -6.89
CA ILE A 52 -15.54 -21.00 -6.19
C ILE A 52 -17.03 -21.36 -6.09
N ALA A 53 -17.33 -22.67 -6.04
CA ALA A 53 -18.66 -23.18 -5.71
C ALA A 53 -18.78 -23.19 -4.17
N ASP A 54 -19.22 -22.08 -3.59
CA ASP A 54 -19.39 -21.92 -2.15
C ASP A 54 -20.80 -21.40 -1.87
N GLU A 55 -21.61 -22.20 -1.18
CA GLU A 55 -23.00 -21.89 -0.83
C GLU A 55 -23.15 -20.54 -0.12
N ARG A 56 -22.12 -20.07 0.60
CA ARG A 56 -22.09 -18.76 1.26
C ARG A 56 -22.28 -17.61 0.28
N PHE A 57 -21.81 -17.75 -0.96
CA PHE A 57 -21.92 -16.72 -1.99
C PHE A 57 -23.12 -16.89 -2.93
N GLU A 58 -23.80 -18.04 -2.98
CA GLU A 58 -24.93 -18.28 -3.86
C GLU A 58 -26.03 -17.24 -3.66
N HIS A 59 -26.45 -17.04 -2.42
CA HIS A 59 -27.46 -16.05 -2.08
C HIS A 59 -27.00 -14.60 -2.34
N LEU A 60 -25.69 -14.32 -2.17
CA LEU A 60 -25.14 -12.99 -2.39
C LEU A 60 -25.17 -12.60 -3.88
N VAL A 61 -24.80 -13.51 -4.79
CA VAL A 61 -24.76 -13.22 -6.24
C VAL A 61 -26.13 -13.02 -6.86
N GLU A 62 -27.18 -13.50 -6.21
CA GLU A 62 -28.57 -13.25 -6.60
C GLU A 62 -29.07 -11.84 -6.25
N GLN A 63 -28.37 -11.14 -5.37
CA GLN A 63 -28.80 -9.81 -4.92
C GLN A 63 -28.55 -8.74 -5.98
N LYS A 64 -29.47 -7.78 -6.08
CA LYS A 64 -29.34 -6.62 -6.98
C LYS A 64 -28.06 -5.81 -6.67
N ALA A 65 -27.71 -5.65 -5.40
CA ALA A 65 -26.54 -4.91 -4.96
C ALA A 65 -25.25 -5.44 -5.59
N TRP A 66 -25.08 -6.76 -5.63
CA TRP A 66 -23.93 -7.36 -6.26
C TRP A 66 -23.94 -7.21 -7.78
N ARG A 67 -25.09 -7.38 -8.45
CA ARG A 67 -25.21 -7.15 -9.91
C ARG A 67 -24.86 -5.71 -10.30
N ASP A 68 -25.28 -4.74 -9.50
CA ASP A 68 -24.91 -3.33 -9.68
C ASP A 68 -23.40 -3.12 -9.51
N GLN A 69 -22.76 -3.79 -8.53
CA GLN A 69 -21.31 -3.79 -8.32
C GLN A 69 -20.59 -4.36 -9.55
N LEU A 70 -20.98 -5.53 -10.00
CA LEU A 70 -20.40 -6.20 -11.18
C LEU A 70 -20.45 -5.30 -12.42
N SER A 71 -21.61 -4.69 -12.69
CA SER A 71 -21.81 -3.80 -13.84
C SER A 71 -20.92 -2.55 -13.75
N ALA A 72 -20.86 -1.90 -12.59
CA ALA A 72 -20.06 -0.69 -12.39
C ALA A 72 -18.56 -0.96 -12.49
N CYS A 73 -18.07 -2.04 -11.91
CA CYS A 73 -16.64 -2.40 -11.96
C CYS A 73 -16.20 -2.79 -13.37
N ARG A 74 -17.04 -3.50 -14.13
CA ARG A 74 -16.76 -3.82 -15.55
C ARG A 74 -16.55 -2.56 -16.39
N ALA A 75 -17.33 -1.51 -16.15
CA ALA A 75 -17.18 -0.25 -16.88
C ALA A 75 -15.82 0.42 -16.62
N GLY A 76 -15.24 0.28 -15.44
CA GLY A 76 -13.92 0.82 -15.08
C GLY A 76 -12.73 -0.05 -15.50
N ALA A 77 -12.94 -1.35 -15.69
CA ALA A 77 -11.88 -2.34 -15.89
C ALA A 77 -10.97 -2.05 -17.09
N THR A 78 -11.51 -1.58 -18.21
CA THR A 78 -10.74 -1.27 -19.42
C THR A 78 -9.75 -0.13 -19.18
N LYS A 79 -10.17 0.94 -18.53
CA LYS A 79 -9.29 2.08 -18.21
C LYS A 79 -8.19 1.68 -17.23
N LEU A 80 -8.56 0.89 -16.22
CA LEU A 80 -7.58 0.36 -15.26
C LEU A 80 -6.54 -0.51 -15.96
N LYS A 81 -6.95 -1.45 -16.81
CA LYS A 81 -6.05 -2.32 -17.57
C LYS A 81 -5.09 -1.53 -18.46
N GLN A 82 -5.59 -0.52 -19.17
CA GLN A 82 -4.75 0.36 -19.99
C GLN A 82 -3.71 1.09 -19.14
N ARG A 83 -4.11 1.60 -17.97
CA ARG A 83 -3.20 2.29 -17.04
C ARG A 83 -2.15 1.34 -16.48
N LEU A 84 -2.53 0.15 -16.01
CA LEU A 84 -1.60 -0.85 -15.50
C LEU A 84 -0.59 -1.26 -16.57
N GLY A 85 -1.04 -1.47 -17.82
CA GLY A 85 -0.15 -1.73 -18.94
C GLY A 85 0.82 -0.60 -19.23
N ALA A 86 0.39 0.67 -19.12
CA ALA A 86 1.27 1.81 -19.28
C ALA A 86 2.31 1.93 -18.15
N ILE A 87 1.92 1.62 -16.91
CA ILE A 87 2.85 1.56 -15.76
C ILE A 87 3.87 0.45 -15.97
N ASP A 88 3.43 -0.75 -16.36
CA ASP A 88 4.29 -1.89 -16.59
C ASP A 88 5.33 -1.63 -17.68
N ALA A 89 4.92 -1.10 -18.83
CA ALA A 89 5.83 -0.72 -19.90
C ALA A 89 6.86 0.32 -19.44
N TRP A 90 6.41 1.36 -18.74
CA TRP A 90 7.29 2.41 -18.24
C TRP A 90 8.29 1.91 -17.19
N ARG A 91 7.83 1.07 -16.22
CA ARG A 91 8.73 0.54 -15.18
C ARG A 91 9.84 -0.34 -15.78
N ARG A 92 9.51 -1.20 -16.76
CA ARG A 92 10.50 -2.05 -17.44
C ARG A 92 11.58 -1.20 -18.11
N GLU A 93 11.21 -0.11 -18.76
CA GLU A 93 12.14 0.78 -19.43
C GLU A 93 12.99 1.61 -18.43
N ASN A 94 12.40 2.07 -17.32
CA ASN A 94 13.00 3.12 -16.51
C ASN A 94 13.42 2.67 -15.10
N LEU A 95 12.87 1.57 -14.55
CA LEU A 95 13.26 1.06 -13.23
C LEU A 95 14.21 -0.13 -13.29
N GLY A 96 14.23 -0.86 -14.43
CA GLY A 96 15.02 -2.07 -14.61
C GLY A 96 14.43 -3.28 -13.87
N ASP A 97 15.00 -4.45 -14.10
CA ASP A 97 14.55 -5.71 -13.50
C ASP A 97 14.92 -5.85 -12.01
N GLU A 98 15.85 -5.02 -11.53
CA GLU A 98 16.24 -4.97 -10.10
C GLU A 98 15.10 -4.57 -9.16
N ALA A 99 14.01 -4.02 -9.69
CA ALA A 99 12.78 -3.73 -8.94
C ALA A 99 11.96 -4.99 -8.61
N THR A 100 12.52 -6.19 -8.81
CA THR A 100 11.77 -7.45 -8.81
C THR A 100 12.01 -8.33 -7.58
N SER A 101 12.72 -7.87 -6.57
CA SER A 101 12.94 -8.63 -5.33
C SER A 101 13.14 -7.71 -4.14
N GLY A 102 13.03 -8.27 -2.93
CA GLY A 102 13.26 -7.53 -1.70
C GLY A 102 12.01 -6.86 -1.12
N THR A 103 12.17 -5.67 -0.59
CA THR A 103 11.10 -4.98 0.15
C THR A 103 10.78 -3.63 -0.47
N LEU A 104 9.49 -3.39 -0.70
CA LEU A 104 8.94 -2.07 -0.97
C LEU A 104 8.46 -1.44 0.34
N ILE A 105 8.93 -0.24 0.65
CA ILE A 105 8.40 0.57 1.74
C ILE A 105 7.61 1.74 1.14
N TYR A 106 6.35 1.90 1.59
CA TYR A 106 5.47 2.94 1.11
C TYR A 106 4.84 3.72 2.28
N PRO A 107 5.53 4.76 2.78
CA PRO A 107 5.01 5.67 3.79
C PRO A 107 3.85 6.50 3.24
N PHE A 108 2.89 6.81 4.10
CA PHE A 108 1.73 7.66 3.76
C PHE A 108 0.90 7.11 2.60
N SER A 109 0.89 5.78 2.46
CA SER A 109 0.33 5.09 1.29
C SER A 109 -1.20 5.11 1.26
N GLY A 110 -1.88 5.21 2.42
CA GLY A 110 -3.25 4.76 2.48
C GLY A 110 -3.34 3.31 1.97
N PRO A 111 -4.46 2.88 1.40
CA PRO A 111 -4.60 1.55 0.82
C PRO A 111 -4.11 1.45 -0.64
N ASP A 112 -3.17 2.29 -1.10
CA ASP A 112 -2.74 2.36 -2.51
C ASP A 112 -1.88 1.18 -2.97
N PHE A 113 -2.37 -0.03 -2.77
CA PHE A 113 -1.68 -1.26 -3.13
C PHE A 113 -1.55 -1.43 -4.65
N ILE A 114 -2.55 -1.00 -5.43
CA ILE A 114 -2.58 -1.22 -6.88
C ILE A 114 -1.42 -0.51 -7.61
N ASN A 115 -1.10 0.73 -7.21
CA ASN A 115 0.04 1.45 -7.80
C ASN A 115 1.38 0.90 -7.32
N ALA A 116 1.47 0.54 -6.03
CA ALA A 116 2.67 -0.06 -5.46
C ALA A 116 3.02 -1.37 -6.16
N TYR A 117 2.04 -2.27 -6.32
CA TYR A 117 2.23 -3.54 -7.00
C TYR A 117 2.54 -3.37 -8.50
N ALA A 118 1.82 -2.49 -9.19
CA ALA A 118 2.08 -2.22 -10.61
C ALA A 118 3.51 -1.69 -10.87
N MET A 119 4.04 -0.88 -9.96
CA MET A 119 5.43 -0.37 -10.05
C MET A 119 6.48 -1.40 -9.65
N PHE A 120 6.18 -2.27 -8.68
CA PHE A 120 7.13 -3.19 -8.06
C PHE A 120 6.51 -4.59 -7.85
N PRO A 121 6.06 -5.30 -8.91
CA PRO A 121 5.30 -6.54 -8.78
C PRO A 121 6.12 -7.71 -8.22
N GLY A 122 7.44 -7.58 -8.18
CA GLY A 122 8.35 -8.64 -7.78
C GLY A 122 8.86 -8.54 -6.34
N CYS A 123 8.46 -7.54 -5.55
CA CYS A 123 8.89 -7.45 -4.17
C CYS A 123 8.33 -8.60 -3.32
N ASP A 124 9.14 -9.13 -2.39
CA ASP A 124 8.70 -10.15 -1.43
C ASP A 124 7.79 -9.56 -0.36
N ASN A 125 8.11 -8.33 0.05
CA ASN A 125 7.41 -7.62 1.09
C ASN A 125 6.98 -6.24 0.62
N TYR A 126 5.75 -5.88 0.99
CA TYR A 126 5.17 -4.55 0.84
C TYR A 126 4.87 -4.01 2.23
N VAL A 127 5.60 -2.99 2.67
CA VAL A 127 5.45 -2.40 4.00
C VAL A 127 4.80 -1.04 3.87
N PHE A 128 3.54 -0.97 4.22
CA PHE A 128 2.73 0.24 4.18
C PHE A 128 2.49 0.78 5.57
N PHE A 129 2.57 2.10 5.73
CA PHE A 129 2.12 2.73 6.96
C PHE A 129 1.43 4.06 6.69
N SER A 130 0.31 4.26 7.39
CA SER A 130 -0.64 5.32 7.16
C SER A 130 -1.47 5.57 8.44
N LEU A 131 -2.44 6.48 8.39
CA LEU A 131 -3.27 6.81 9.56
C LEU A 131 -4.58 6.01 9.63
N GLU A 132 -5.01 5.45 8.50
CA GLU A 132 -6.30 4.77 8.40
C GLU A 132 -6.26 3.41 9.11
N GLU A 133 -7.36 3.08 9.80
CA GLU A 133 -7.51 1.80 10.48
C GLU A 133 -7.47 0.63 9.48
N PRO A 134 -6.79 -0.48 9.81
CA PRO A 134 -6.73 -1.62 8.90
C PRO A 134 -8.09 -2.30 8.73
N GLY A 135 -8.85 -2.49 9.80
CA GLY A 135 -10.09 -3.25 9.76
C GLY A 135 -9.86 -4.77 9.63
N ALA A 136 -10.81 -5.46 8.98
CA ALA A 136 -10.78 -6.91 8.75
C ALA A 136 -11.47 -7.28 7.43
N PRO A 137 -11.28 -8.49 6.92
CA PRO A 137 -12.11 -9.03 5.83
C PRO A 137 -13.60 -8.97 6.20
N PRO A 138 -14.45 -8.45 5.30
CA PRO A 138 -15.88 -8.35 5.61
C PRO A 138 -16.58 -9.69 5.38
N ALA A 139 -17.51 -10.03 6.26
CA ALA A 139 -18.41 -11.16 6.09
C ALA A 139 -19.63 -10.73 5.23
N LEU A 140 -19.42 -10.61 3.92
CA LEU A 140 -20.43 -10.10 2.98
C LEU A 140 -21.70 -10.94 2.96
N GLU A 141 -21.55 -12.23 3.12
CA GLU A 141 -22.61 -13.24 3.13
C GLU A 141 -23.55 -13.11 4.35
N GLN A 142 -23.09 -12.42 5.41
CA GLN A 142 -23.88 -12.19 6.63
C GLN A 142 -24.58 -10.83 6.63
N MET A 143 -24.37 -10.02 5.60
CA MET A 143 -24.97 -8.69 5.51
C MET A 143 -26.41 -8.77 4.99
N ASP A 144 -27.31 -8.02 5.61
CA ASP A 144 -28.63 -7.80 5.03
C ASP A 144 -28.53 -7.01 3.70
N PRO A 145 -29.54 -7.11 2.80
CA PRO A 145 -29.45 -6.48 1.47
C PRO A 145 -29.23 -4.97 1.48
N ALA A 146 -29.78 -4.26 2.46
CA ALA A 146 -29.63 -2.79 2.55
C ALA A 146 -28.21 -2.41 3.00
N HIS A 147 -27.66 -3.17 3.93
CA HIS A 147 -26.29 -3.02 4.42
C HIS A 147 -25.28 -3.34 3.31
N LEU A 148 -25.44 -4.47 2.62
CA LEU A 148 -24.61 -4.85 1.47
C LEU A 148 -24.63 -3.79 0.38
N THR A 149 -25.82 -3.24 0.05
CA THR A 149 -25.96 -2.19 -0.97
C THR A 149 -25.12 -0.97 -0.65
N ARG A 150 -25.17 -0.50 0.61
CA ARG A 150 -24.37 0.65 1.07
C ARG A 150 -22.88 0.33 1.06
N ALA A 151 -22.50 -0.83 1.60
CA ALA A 151 -21.12 -1.27 1.69
C ALA A 151 -20.43 -1.32 0.30
N LEU A 152 -21.08 -1.91 -0.68
CA LEU A 152 -20.56 -1.99 -2.05
C LEU A 152 -20.57 -0.61 -2.75
N ALA A 153 -21.54 0.27 -2.46
CA ALA A 153 -21.56 1.62 -3.00
C ALA A 153 -20.39 2.47 -2.46
N ASP A 154 -20.13 2.39 -1.16
CA ASP A 154 -19.00 3.09 -0.50
C ASP A 154 -17.66 2.61 -1.06
N LEU A 155 -17.50 1.29 -1.21
CA LEU A 155 -16.30 0.71 -1.81
C LEU A 155 -16.09 1.18 -3.25
N ARG A 156 -17.16 1.22 -4.07
CA ARG A 156 -17.07 1.75 -5.45
C ARG A 156 -16.61 3.19 -5.47
N ALA A 157 -17.11 4.03 -4.57
CA ALA A 157 -16.67 5.41 -4.46
C ALA A 157 -15.17 5.51 -4.18
N ALA A 158 -14.67 4.73 -3.20
CA ALA A 158 -13.25 4.68 -2.84
C ALA A 158 -12.37 4.16 -4.01
N LEU A 159 -12.77 3.08 -4.67
CA LEU A 159 -12.06 2.53 -5.83
C LEU A 159 -12.10 3.49 -7.03
N ASN A 160 -13.22 4.18 -7.26
CA ASN A 160 -13.34 5.16 -8.33
C ASN A 160 -12.41 6.34 -8.12
N ASP A 161 -12.27 6.86 -6.91
CA ASP A 161 -11.31 7.92 -6.59
C ASP A 161 -9.88 7.47 -6.91
N LEU A 162 -9.49 6.25 -6.56
CA LEU A 162 -8.18 5.71 -6.91
C LEU A 162 -7.97 5.59 -8.43
N VAL A 163 -8.95 5.06 -9.16
CA VAL A 163 -8.85 4.87 -10.62
C VAL A 163 -8.84 6.21 -11.36
N HIS A 164 -9.58 7.21 -10.89
CA HIS A 164 -9.70 8.51 -11.57
C HIS A 164 -8.68 9.53 -11.09
N LEU A 165 -8.47 9.64 -9.77
CA LEU A 165 -7.58 10.64 -9.16
C LEU A 165 -6.17 10.15 -8.97
N ASN A 166 -5.96 8.83 -8.95
CA ASN A 166 -4.67 8.17 -8.69
C ASN A 166 -4.12 8.39 -7.27
N PHE A 167 -4.91 8.88 -6.34
CA PHE A 167 -4.61 8.99 -4.92
C PHE A 167 -5.90 9.04 -4.11
N PHE A 168 -5.78 8.77 -2.81
CA PHE A 168 -6.89 8.92 -1.88
C PHE A 168 -6.89 10.31 -1.25
N ILE A 169 -8.08 10.88 -1.10
CA ILE A 169 -8.27 12.13 -0.35
C ILE A 169 -8.55 11.75 1.10
N THR A 170 -7.54 11.81 1.96
CA THR A 170 -7.59 11.35 3.36
C THR A 170 -8.85 11.78 4.13
N PRO A 171 -9.31 13.07 4.12
CA PRO A 171 -10.53 13.44 4.81
C PRO A 171 -11.79 12.75 4.29
N ASN A 172 -11.90 12.56 2.97
CA ASN A 172 -13.02 11.85 2.36
C ASN A 172 -12.96 10.37 2.69
N MET A 173 -11.77 9.79 2.67
CA MET A 173 -11.55 8.38 2.96
C MET A 173 -11.75 8.06 4.44
N GLU A 174 -11.28 8.89 5.38
CA GLU A 174 -11.60 8.72 6.79
C GLU A 174 -13.12 8.72 7.03
N GLN A 175 -13.84 9.61 6.38
CA GLN A 175 -15.28 9.68 6.46
C GLN A 175 -15.95 8.48 5.78
N GLN A 176 -15.47 8.07 4.59
CA GLN A 176 -15.96 6.91 3.87
C GLN A 176 -15.64 5.60 4.61
N VAL A 177 -14.42 5.44 5.12
CA VAL A 177 -13.97 4.23 5.82
C VAL A 177 -14.60 4.11 7.21
N ARG A 178 -14.78 5.23 7.95
CA ARG A 178 -15.42 5.22 9.28
C ARG A 178 -16.93 5.14 9.21
N ALA A 179 -17.55 5.78 8.22
CA ALA A 179 -19.00 5.74 8.00
C ALA A 179 -19.44 4.52 7.20
N SER A 180 -18.51 3.87 6.48
CA SER A 180 -18.76 2.68 5.69
C SER A 180 -19.10 1.49 6.56
N SER A 181 -20.02 0.70 6.06
CA SER A 181 -20.32 -0.64 6.57
C SER A 181 -19.11 -1.59 6.50
N LEU A 182 -18.12 -1.26 5.64
CA LEU A 182 -16.84 -1.96 5.48
C LEU A 182 -15.76 -1.18 6.26
N ARG A 183 -15.68 -1.39 7.56
CA ARG A 183 -14.72 -0.68 8.41
C ARG A 183 -13.27 -0.98 8.03
N GLY A 184 -12.45 0.06 7.92
CA GLY A 184 -11.02 -0.03 7.64
C GLY A 184 -10.66 -0.17 6.17
N VAL A 185 -9.36 -0.26 5.89
CA VAL A 185 -8.81 -0.30 4.52
C VAL A 185 -8.72 -1.72 3.94
N THR A 186 -8.85 -2.76 4.77
CA THR A 186 -8.73 -4.16 4.34
C THR A 186 -9.65 -4.51 3.16
N PRO A 187 -10.93 -4.13 3.13
CA PRO A 187 -11.79 -4.41 1.98
C PRO A 187 -11.30 -3.76 0.68
N ILE A 188 -10.70 -2.56 0.77
CA ILE A 188 -10.13 -1.85 -0.38
C ILE A 188 -8.87 -2.59 -0.87
N LEU A 189 -7.98 -2.98 0.05
CA LEU A 189 -6.77 -3.76 -0.28
C LEU A 189 -7.12 -5.09 -0.94
N MET A 190 -8.09 -5.83 -0.39
CA MET A 190 -8.57 -7.09 -0.95
C MET A 190 -9.15 -6.89 -2.37
N ALA A 191 -9.99 -5.87 -2.58
CA ALA A 191 -10.51 -5.57 -3.91
C ALA A 191 -9.40 -5.24 -4.91
N MET A 192 -8.37 -4.48 -4.49
CA MET A 192 -7.20 -4.19 -5.34
C MET A 192 -6.38 -5.44 -5.67
N MET A 193 -6.21 -6.35 -4.73
CA MET A 193 -5.55 -7.63 -4.97
C MET A 193 -6.30 -8.44 -6.02
N ALA A 194 -7.63 -8.53 -5.92
CA ALA A 194 -8.45 -9.19 -6.93
C ALA A 194 -8.41 -8.51 -8.30
N LEU A 195 -8.37 -7.16 -8.36
CA LEU A 195 -8.19 -6.39 -9.61
C LEU A 195 -6.82 -6.64 -10.28
N LEU A 196 -5.84 -7.10 -9.52
CA LEU A 196 -4.49 -7.50 -9.99
C LEU A 196 -4.37 -9.02 -10.21
N ASP A 197 -5.49 -9.75 -10.12
CA ASP A 197 -5.56 -11.21 -10.25
C ASP A 197 -4.73 -11.97 -9.21
N LEU A 198 -4.56 -11.39 -8.02
CA LEU A 198 -3.83 -12.01 -6.92
C LEU A 198 -4.77 -12.87 -6.07
N ARG A 199 -4.27 -14.03 -5.63
CA ARG A 199 -4.96 -14.92 -4.69
C ARG A 199 -4.48 -14.61 -3.27
N ILE A 200 -5.42 -14.38 -2.36
CA ILE A 200 -5.11 -14.16 -0.95
C ILE A 200 -4.99 -15.51 -0.27
N GLU A 201 -3.84 -15.78 0.34
CA GLU A 201 -3.60 -17.03 1.05
C GLU A 201 -3.92 -16.95 2.53
N ARG A 202 -3.62 -15.80 3.14
CA ARG A 202 -3.82 -15.60 4.57
C ARG A 202 -4.07 -14.15 4.91
N PHE A 203 -4.91 -13.91 5.89
CA PHE A 203 -5.08 -12.63 6.57
C PHE A 203 -4.83 -12.81 8.06
N SER A 204 -4.05 -11.91 8.66
CA SER A 204 -3.80 -11.91 10.10
C SER A 204 -3.80 -10.49 10.66
N LYS A 205 -4.52 -10.29 11.77
CA LYS A 205 -4.25 -9.14 12.63
C LYS A 205 -3.01 -9.45 13.44
N ILE A 206 -2.12 -8.48 13.54
CA ILE A 206 -0.82 -8.69 14.16
C ILE A 206 -0.67 -7.79 15.36
N GLU A 207 -0.35 -8.38 16.48
CA GLU A 207 0.14 -7.70 17.66
C GLU A 207 1.66 -7.83 17.69
N LEU A 208 2.33 -6.85 17.08
CA LEU A 208 3.77 -6.72 17.19
C LEU A 208 4.11 -6.04 18.52
N TRP A 209 5.10 -6.61 19.23
CA TRP A 209 5.59 -6.04 20.52
C TRP A 209 4.49 -5.88 21.57
N PRO A 210 3.79 -6.95 21.97
CA PRO A 210 2.66 -6.90 22.91
C PRO A 210 3.05 -6.25 24.24
N GLU A 211 4.25 -6.51 24.76
CA GLU A 211 4.78 -5.91 25.99
C GLU A 211 4.86 -4.37 25.87
N ARG A 212 5.20 -3.85 24.69
CA ARG A 212 5.20 -2.41 24.42
C ARG A 212 3.79 -1.84 24.39
N LEU A 213 2.86 -2.55 23.76
CA LEU A 213 1.46 -2.12 23.69
C LEU A 213 0.83 -2.11 25.07
N GLU A 214 1.11 -3.10 25.92
CA GLU A 214 0.67 -3.13 27.32
C GLU A 214 1.25 -1.95 28.12
N ALA A 215 2.55 -1.68 27.98
CA ALA A 215 3.19 -0.56 28.65
C ALA A 215 2.57 0.79 28.24
N ILE A 216 2.25 0.97 26.95
CA ILE A 216 1.57 2.17 26.45
C ILE A 216 0.15 2.26 27.04
N ALA A 217 -0.57 1.15 27.14
CA ALA A 217 -1.93 1.12 27.69
C ALA A 217 -1.96 1.53 29.18
N GLN A 218 -0.87 1.34 29.91
CA GLN A 218 -0.73 1.74 31.32
C GLN A 218 -0.35 3.24 31.49
N LEU A 219 0.08 3.93 30.43
CA LEU A 219 0.39 5.35 30.51
C LEU A 219 -0.88 6.17 30.84
N PRO A 220 -0.75 7.31 31.53
CA PRO A 220 -1.84 8.28 31.64
C PRO A 220 -2.35 8.68 30.23
N PRO A 221 -3.65 8.88 30.02
CA PRO A 221 -4.22 9.17 28.70
C PRO A 221 -3.52 10.30 27.94
N ALA A 222 -3.11 11.38 28.64
CA ALA A 222 -2.39 12.50 28.04
C ALA A 222 -0.97 12.16 27.53
N LYS A 223 -0.40 11.01 27.95
CA LYS A 223 0.94 10.53 27.54
C LYS A 223 0.88 9.41 26.50
N ARG A 224 -0.32 8.90 26.20
CA ARG A 224 -0.49 7.85 25.19
C ARG A 224 -0.31 8.42 23.78
N PRO A 225 0.07 7.60 22.79
CA PRO A 225 0.04 8.00 21.38
C PRO A 225 -1.39 8.38 21.00
N LYS A 226 -1.54 9.37 20.13
CA LYS A 226 -2.85 9.84 19.65
C LYS A 226 -3.58 8.76 18.84
N LEU A 227 -2.82 7.98 18.09
CA LEU A 227 -3.29 6.83 17.31
C LEU A 227 -2.53 5.59 17.81
N PRO A 228 -3.21 4.64 18.47
CA PRO A 228 -2.60 3.35 18.81
C PRO A 228 -2.20 2.62 17.54
N MET A 229 -1.01 2.03 17.52
CA MET A 229 -0.56 1.20 16.40
C MET A 229 -1.45 -0.03 16.25
N GLN A 230 -1.93 -0.25 15.03
CA GLN A 230 -2.60 -1.48 14.62
C GLN A 230 -1.89 -2.01 13.38
N ALA A 231 -1.81 -3.32 13.25
CA ALA A 231 -1.15 -3.93 12.09
C ALA A 231 -1.93 -5.15 11.59
N ILE A 232 -1.84 -5.35 10.27
CA ILE A 232 -2.30 -6.56 9.58
C ILE A 232 -1.22 -7.08 8.66
N GLN A 233 -1.28 -8.36 8.40
CA GLN A 233 -0.52 -9.06 7.38
C GLN A 233 -1.48 -9.73 6.41
N ILE A 234 -1.21 -9.58 5.12
CA ILE A 234 -1.91 -10.30 4.05
C ILE A 234 -0.85 -11.02 3.23
N ASP A 235 -0.88 -12.36 3.23
CA ASP A 235 -0.06 -13.15 2.34
C ASP A 235 -0.87 -13.46 1.08
N PHE A 236 -0.24 -13.30 -0.07
CA PHE A 236 -0.89 -13.45 -1.37
C PHE A 236 0.07 -14.03 -2.40
N VAL A 237 -0.49 -14.58 -3.48
CA VAL A 237 0.24 -15.19 -4.58
C VAL A 237 -0.26 -14.66 -5.90
N HIS A 238 0.66 -14.40 -6.84
CA HIS A 238 0.30 -14.22 -8.23
C HIS A 238 0.20 -15.60 -8.90
N PRO A 239 -0.97 -15.97 -9.49
CA PRO A 239 -1.19 -17.32 -10.02
C PRO A 239 -0.17 -17.78 -11.06
N GLU A 240 0.39 -16.85 -11.85
CA GLU A 240 1.35 -17.18 -12.91
C GLU A 240 2.72 -17.62 -12.40
N ASN A 241 3.17 -17.11 -11.24
CA ASN A 241 4.51 -17.39 -10.73
C ASN A 241 4.54 -18.21 -9.44
N GLY A 242 3.39 -18.37 -8.77
CA GLY A 242 3.24 -19.17 -7.56
C GLY A 242 4.06 -18.68 -6.35
N ARG A 243 4.63 -17.47 -6.42
CA ARG A 243 5.47 -16.93 -5.36
C ARG A 243 4.62 -16.26 -4.31
N THR A 244 4.77 -16.64 -3.05
CA THR A 244 4.12 -15.97 -1.92
C THR A 244 4.81 -14.63 -1.65
N GLN A 245 3.99 -13.59 -1.54
CA GLN A 245 4.38 -12.22 -1.22
C GLN A 245 3.55 -11.75 -0.01
N THR A 246 4.07 -10.78 0.74
CA THR A 246 3.43 -10.32 1.97
C THR A 246 3.21 -8.81 1.96
N LEU A 247 1.98 -8.40 2.22
CA LEU A 247 1.65 -7.01 2.56
C LEU A 247 1.55 -6.85 4.07
N TRP A 248 2.37 -5.97 4.62
CA TRP A 248 2.29 -5.45 5.97
C TRP A 248 1.64 -4.07 5.92
N TYR A 249 0.54 -3.88 6.60
CA TYR A 249 -0.09 -2.57 6.71
C TYR A 249 -0.17 -2.15 8.17
N PHE A 250 0.39 -0.97 8.48
CA PHE A 250 0.40 -0.38 9.80
C PHE A 250 -0.45 0.88 9.82
N SER A 251 -1.42 0.94 10.72
CA SER A 251 -2.07 2.18 11.12
C SER A 251 -1.21 2.82 12.22
N LEU A 252 -0.48 3.87 11.86
CA LEU A 252 0.52 4.49 12.73
C LEU A 252 0.83 5.92 12.31
N ASP A 253 0.80 6.85 13.27
CA ASP A 253 1.35 8.19 13.07
C ASP A 253 2.89 8.12 13.17
N VAL A 254 3.56 8.29 12.04
CA VAL A 254 5.02 8.22 11.93
C VAL A 254 5.72 9.58 12.12
N SER A 255 5.02 10.56 12.69
CA SER A 255 5.71 11.79 13.16
C SER A 255 6.71 11.47 14.27
N ASP A 256 7.80 12.22 14.37
CA ASP A 256 8.85 12.02 15.37
C ASP A 256 8.31 12.00 16.81
N SER A 257 7.27 12.81 17.06
CA SER A 257 6.60 12.88 18.36
C SER A 257 5.80 11.63 18.71
N GLN A 258 5.37 10.85 17.74
CA GLN A 258 4.61 9.61 17.93
C GLN A 258 5.51 8.38 17.85
N LEU A 259 6.48 8.35 16.94
CA LEU A 259 7.43 7.23 16.78
C LEU A 259 8.24 6.93 18.03
N LYS A 260 8.46 7.92 18.91
CA LYS A 260 9.12 7.69 20.21
C LYS A 260 8.40 6.64 21.08
N HIS A 261 7.11 6.39 20.84
CA HIS A 261 6.35 5.37 21.54
C HIS A 261 6.57 3.95 20.98
N TYR A 262 7.13 3.85 19.76
CA TYR A 262 7.31 2.61 19.02
C TYR A 262 8.74 2.46 18.47
N PRO A 263 9.78 2.51 19.32
CA PRO A 263 11.17 2.40 18.87
C PRO A 263 11.44 1.06 18.19
N GLU A 264 10.74 -0.01 18.59
CA GLU A 264 10.85 -1.34 17.99
C GLU A 264 10.40 -1.35 16.54
N PHE A 265 9.38 -0.54 16.17
CA PHE A 265 8.95 -0.38 14.78
C PHE A 265 10.06 0.23 13.92
N VAL A 266 10.74 1.25 14.43
CA VAL A 266 11.87 1.90 13.72
C VAL A 266 13.03 0.94 13.55
N GLU A 267 13.33 0.13 14.57
CA GLU A 267 14.37 -0.91 14.49
C GLU A 267 13.99 -2.01 13.50
N TRP A 268 12.72 -2.46 13.52
CA TRP A 268 12.20 -3.46 12.60
C TRP A 268 12.29 -3.00 11.14
N LEU A 269 11.97 -1.73 10.86
CA LEU A 269 12.16 -1.17 9.53
C LEU A 269 13.63 -1.22 9.08
N ARG A 270 14.58 -1.05 10.01
CA ARG A 270 16.02 -1.11 9.72
C ARG A 270 16.55 -2.50 9.41
N ASP A 271 15.79 -3.55 9.72
CA ASP A 271 16.16 -4.92 9.37
C ASP A 271 16.00 -5.20 7.86
N PHE A 272 15.17 -4.41 7.16
CA PHE A 272 15.10 -4.47 5.70
C PHE A 272 16.34 -3.82 5.08
N ARG A 273 17.06 -4.63 4.31
CA ARG A 273 18.26 -4.18 3.62
C ARG A 273 17.88 -3.56 2.28
N GLU A 274 18.41 -2.36 2.03
CA GLU A 274 18.31 -1.68 0.74
C GLU A 274 16.90 -1.68 0.13
N PRO A 275 15.85 -1.29 0.89
CA PRO A 275 14.50 -1.32 0.37
C PRO A 275 14.34 -0.33 -0.79
N VAL A 276 13.43 -0.64 -1.70
CA VAL A 276 12.90 0.38 -2.60
C VAL A 276 11.83 1.17 -1.86
N VAL A 277 11.71 2.46 -2.14
CA VAL A 277 10.75 3.33 -1.48
C VAL A 277 9.87 4.02 -2.52
N LEU A 278 8.56 3.93 -2.33
CA LEU A 278 7.57 4.66 -3.13
C LEU A 278 7.01 5.82 -2.29
N LEU A 279 7.06 7.03 -2.82
CA LEU A 279 6.50 8.22 -2.19
C LEU A 279 5.63 8.95 -3.22
N LYS A 280 4.34 8.77 -3.09
CA LYS A 280 3.37 9.35 -4.01
C LYS A 280 2.27 10.06 -3.23
N SER A 281 2.03 11.32 -3.54
CA SER A 281 0.99 12.10 -2.86
C SER A 281 1.18 12.19 -1.34
N ALA A 282 2.44 12.28 -0.87
CA ALA A 282 2.84 12.25 0.55
C ALA A 282 2.63 13.61 1.28
N SER A 283 1.84 14.51 0.71
CA SER A 283 1.45 15.80 1.31
C SER A 283 2.61 16.66 1.83
N TYR A 284 3.82 16.48 1.27
CA TYR A 284 5.05 17.17 1.68
C TYR A 284 5.41 16.99 3.16
N LEU A 285 4.96 15.90 3.78
CA LEU A 285 5.24 15.62 5.19
C LEU A 285 6.74 15.50 5.45
N LEU A 286 7.46 14.84 4.54
CA LEU A 286 8.90 14.67 4.64
C LEU A 286 9.71 15.95 4.39
N HIS A 287 9.07 17.08 3.99
CA HIS A 287 9.70 18.38 3.93
C HIS A 287 9.79 19.07 5.30
N GLY A 288 8.96 18.63 6.25
CA GLY A 288 8.87 19.20 7.59
C GLY A 288 9.86 18.57 8.58
N GLU A 289 10.04 19.26 9.71
CA GLU A 289 10.92 18.82 10.78
C GLU A 289 10.30 17.71 11.65
N ASN A 290 8.99 17.50 11.56
CA ASN A 290 8.28 16.52 12.38
C ASN A 290 8.39 15.08 11.88
N PHE A 291 9.02 14.83 10.74
CA PHE A 291 9.16 13.51 10.10
C PHE A 291 10.64 13.20 9.78
N ARG A 292 11.56 13.71 10.60
CA ARG A 292 13.00 13.53 10.39
C ARG A 292 13.43 12.07 10.48
N GLN A 293 12.87 11.31 11.43
CA GLN A 293 13.24 9.91 11.61
C GLN A 293 12.92 9.08 10.36
N VAL A 294 11.72 9.22 9.81
CA VAL A 294 11.33 8.51 8.58
C VAL A 294 12.14 9.00 7.39
N ARG A 295 12.34 10.32 7.27
CA ARG A 295 13.17 10.90 6.19
C ARG A 295 14.60 10.39 6.25
N SER A 296 15.23 10.42 7.42
CA SER A 296 16.60 9.91 7.60
C SER A 296 16.67 8.41 7.31
N PHE A 297 15.72 7.63 7.80
CA PHE A 297 15.66 6.20 7.48
C PHE A 297 15.65 5.96 5.97
N ILE A 298 14.81 6.68 5.21
CA ILE A 298 14.72 6.55 3.76
C ILE A 298 16.05 6.94 3.11
N LEU A 299 16.61 8.09 3.47
CA LEU A 299 17.88 8.57 2.91
C LEU A 299 19.06 7.66 3.24
N ASP A 300 19.07 7.03 4.40
CA ASP A 300 20.17 6.18 4.85
C ASP A 300 20.10 4.75 4.31
N ARG A 301 18.89 4.25 4.01
CA ARG A 301 18.67 2.81 3.77
C ARG A 301 18.15 2.46 2.39
N ALA A 302 17.41 3.38 1.73
CA ALA A 302 16.84 3.05 0.44
C ALA A 302 17.92 2.85 -0.64
N SER A 303 17.77 1.80 -1.45
CA SER A 303 18.54 1.61 -2.69
C SER A 303 17.98 2.45 -3.83
N LYS A 304 16.66 2.63 -3.83
CA LYS A 304 15.92 3.37 -4.85
C LYS A 304 14.73 4.10 -4.24
N ILE A 305 14.51 5.32 -4.66
CA ILE A 305 13.32 6.10 -4.32
C ILE A 305 12.60 6.45 -5.61
N VAL A 306 11.32 6.13 -5.71
CA VAL A 306 10.43 6.55 -6.80
C VAL A 306 9.38 7.48 -6.20
N GLN A 307 9.32 8.71 -6.67
CA GLN A 307 8.48 9.71 -6.03
C GLN A 307 7.96 10.79 -6.98
N ASP A 308 6.92 11.53 -6.51
CA ASP A 308 6.59 12.86 -6.99
C ASP A 308 7.30 13.95 -6.16
N ASP A 309 6.91 15.22 -6.33
CA ASP A 309 7.50 16.35 -5.59
C ASP A 309 7.08 16.40 -4.11
N THR A 310 6.14 15.56 -3.68
CA THR A 310 5.63 15.53 -2.31
C THR A 310 6.46 14.66 -1.35
N GLY A 311 7.38 13.85 -1.90
CA GLY A 311 8.23 12.92 -1.17
C GLY A 311 9.41 13.60 -0.46
N ILE A 312 10.61 13.07 -0.65
CA ILE A 312 11.86 13.67 -0.17
C ILE A 312 12.13 14.98 -0.94
N PRO A 313 12.45 16.10 -0.27
CA PRO A 313 12.84 17.33 -0.96
C PRO A 313 13.95 17.09 -1.97
N TYR A 314 13.79 17.58 -3.20
CA TYR A 314 14.77 17.33 -4.27
C TYR A 314 16.20 17.71 -3.90
N ARG A 315 16.40 18.82 -3.16
CA ARG A 315 17.72 19.26 -2.68
C ARG A 315 18.48 18.21 -1.85
N MET A 316 17.77 17.23 -1.25
CA MET A 316 18.39 16.14 -0.47
C MET A 316 18.76 14.93 -1.34
N LEU A 317 18.36 14.93 -2.61
CA LEU A 317 18.64 13.91 -3.60
C LEU A 317 19.54 14.41 -4.74
N ALA A 318 19.88 15.72 -4.74
CA ALA A 318 20.59 16.35 -5.85
C ALA A 318 22.06 15.96 -5.93
N ASP A 319 22.65 15.51 -4.82
CA ASP A 319 24.06 15.20 -4.68
C ASP A 319 24.27 13.73 -4.24
N ASP A 320 25.53 13.29 -4.24
CA ASP A 320 25.93 11.97 -3.75
C ASP A 320 25.29 11.64 -2.39
N PRO A 321 24.86 10.41 -2.17
CA PRO A 321 25.08 9.23 -3.00
C PRO A 321 23.98 8.97 -4.05
N TRP A 322 23.17 9.95 -4.41
CA TRP A 322 22.01 9.77 -5.27
C TRP A 322 22.28 10.13 -6.74
N LYS A 323 21.89 9.24 -7.64
CA LYS A 323 21.79 9.51 -9.07
C LYS A 323 20.31 9.66 -9.43
N VAL A 324 19.92 10.87 -9.85
CA VAL A 324 18.51 11.20 -10.10
C VAL A 324 18.21 11.21 -11.60
N ALA A 325 17.17 10.47 -11.98
CA ALA A 325 16.54 10.56 -13.29
C ALA A 325 15.18 11.25 -13.15
N LEU A 326 14.91 12.20 -14.05
CA LEU A 326 13.68 12.98 -14.08
C LEU A 326 12.85 12.57 -15.29
N HIS A 327 11.58 12.22 -15.09
CA HIS A 327 10.66 11.81 -16.14
C HIS A 327 9.42 12.69 -16.12
N GLY A 328 8.93 13.10 -17.28
CA GLY A 328 7.76 13.97 -17.40
C GLY A 328 8.11 15.45 -17.26
N ARG A 329 7.21 16.25 -16.70
CA ARG A 329 7.34 17.70 -16.60
C ARG A 329 6.86 18.21 -15.26
N TYR A 330 7.74 18.90 -14.54
CA TYR A 330 7.39 19.61 -13.31
C TYR A 330 7.16 21.10 -13.65
N GLU A 331 5.99 21.63 -13.32
CA GLU A 331 5.69 23.06 -13.46
C GLU A 331 5.54 23.71 -12.09
N GLN A 332 4.63 23.17 -11.29
CA GLN A 332 4.34 23.68 -9.95
C GLN A 332 3.55 22.62 -9.15
N PRO A 333 3.56 22.70 -7.82
CA PRO A 333 2.64 21.94 -6.98
C PRO A 333 1.18 22.24 -7.32
N VAL A 334 0.27 21.33 -6.96
CA VAL A 334 -1.16 21.63 -7.00
C VAL A 334 -1.51 22.82 -6.09
N ASP A 335 -2.59 23.55 -6.41
CA ASP A 335 -2.96 24.81 -5.74
C ASP A 335 -2.97 24.72 -4.20
N LEU A 336 -3.42 23.59 -3.67
CA LEU A 336 -3.42 23.32 -2.22
C LEU A 336 -2.03 23.44 -1.60
N PHE A 337 -0.98 23.12 -2.36
CA PHE A 337 0.41 23.08 -1.92
C PHE A 337 1.32 24.06 -2.66
N LYS A 338 0.79 25.10 -3.33
CA LYS A 338 1.57 26.04 -4.13
C LYS A 338 2.77 26.67 -3.39
N LYS A 339 2.69 26.82 -2.06
CA LYS A 339 3.79 27.31 -1.21
C LYS A 339 4.94 26.30 -1.05
N ARG A 340 4.77 25.06 -1.52
CA ARG A 340 5.78 24.00 -1.50
C ARG A 340 6.57 23.89 -2.80
N TYR A 341 6.51 24.90 -3.66
CA TYR A 341 7.30 24.95 -4.88
C TYR A 341 8.80 24.75 -4.62
N GLN A 342 9.42 23.87 -5.40
CA GLN A 342 10.84 23.54 -5.30
C GLN A 342 11.57 24.13 -6.50
N THR A 343 12.25 25.27 -6.30
CA THR A 343 13.01 26.00 -7.33
C THR A 343 14.14 25.15 -7.91
N ASP A 344 14.82 24.39 -7.06
CA ASP A 344 15.89 23.45 -7.43
C ASP A 344 15.38 22.32 -8.33
N LEU A 345 14.23 21.73 -8.01
CA LEU A 345 13.59 20.73 -8.84
C LEU A 345 13.18 21.29 -10.20
N ALA A 346 12.56 22.48 -10.22
CA ALA A 346 12.17 23.15 -11.46
C ALA A 346 13.40 23.46 -12.35
N SER A 347 14.49 23.91 -11.74
CA SER A 347 15.77 24.13 -12.43
C SER A 347 16.34 22.82 -13.01
N ALA A 348 16.27 21.73 -12.24
CA ALA A 348 16.75 20.43 -12.70
C ALA A 348 15.95 19.91 -13.91
N PHE A 349 14.62 20.01 -13.87
CA PHE A 349 13.76 19.66 -15.01
C PHE A 349 14.05 20.54 -16.25
N SER A 350 14.30 21.83 -16.07
CA SER A 350 14.65 22.73 -17.18
C SER A 350 16.00 22.38 -17.81
N LYS A 351 16.98 21.91 -17.02
CA LYS A 351 18.31 21.56 -17.48
C LYS A 351 18.40 20.16 -18.11
N SER A 352 17.50 19.24 -17.72
CA SER A 352 17.52 17.86 -18.22
C SER A 352 17.09 17.71 -19.68
N GLY A 353 16.64 18.80 -20.32
CA GLY A 353 16.14 18.78 -21.70
C GLY A 353 14.77 18.13 -21.82
N PRO A 354 14.32 17.81 -23.06
CA PRO A 354 13.03 17.19 -23.27
C PRO A 354 13.01 15.80 -22.67
N SER A 355 12.31 15.65 -21.55
CA SER A 355 12.08 14.37 -20.88
C SER A 355 10.93 13.61 -21.55
N LYS A 356 11.02 12.29 -21.61
CA LYS A 356 9.91 11.44 -22.05
C LYS A 356 8.71 11.65 -21.12
N SER A 357 7.51 11.80 -21.70
CA SER A 357 6.27 11.95 -20.93
C SER A 357 6.02 10.68 -20.09
N VAL A 358 5.49 10.86 -18.88
CA VAL A 358 4.97 9.77 -18.08
C VAL A 358 3.56 9.41 -18.59
N PRO A 359 3.34 8.19 -19.12
CA PRO A 359 2.11 7.85 -19.85
C PRO A 359 0.93 7.49 -18.93
N PHE A 360 1.05 7.75 -17.63
CA PHE A 360 0.01 7.49 -16.62
C PHE A 360 -0.01 8.62 -15.58
N PRO A 361 -1.13 8.82 -14.87
CA PRO A 361 -1.18 9.74 -13.75
C PRO A 361 -0.27 9.27 -12.61
N PHE A 362 0.51 10.20 -12.04
CA PHE A 362 1.35 9.93 -10.87
C PHE A 362 1.31 11.12 -9.90
N GLY A 363 1.12 10.86 -8.62
CA GLY A 363 1.02 11.90 -7.60
C GLY A 363 -0.23 12.78 -7.71
N TYR A 364 -0.13 14.02 -7.27
CA TYR A 364 -1.23 14.99 -7.32
C TYR A 364 -1.45 15.63 -8.69
N ASN A 365 -0.70 15.27 -9.72
CA ASN A 365 -0.72 15.92 -11.03
C ASN A 365 -1.90 15.56 -11.95
N TRP A 366 -3.03 15.22 -11.38
CA TRP A 366 -4.20 14.76 -12.09
C TRP A 366 -4.96 15.85 -12.87
N ARG A 367 -4.81 17.14 -12.48
CA ARG A 367 -5.53 18.26 -13.11
C ARG A 367 -4.90 18.74 -14.41
N SER A 368 -3.61 18.57 -14.60
CA SER A 368 -2.90 19.05 -15.78
C SER A 368 -2.62 17.89 -16.74
N ARG A 369 -3.40 17.78 -17.79
CA ARG A 369 -3.16 16.83 -18.87
C ARG A 369 -1.73 17.03 -19.40
N GLY A 370 -0.88 16.02 -19.24
CA GLY A 370 0.50 16.03 -19.72
C GLY A 370 1.55 16.44 -18.70
N ASN A 371 1.20 16.73 -17.45
CA ASN A 371 2.15 17.17 -16.41
C ASN A 371 2.45 16.08 -15.35
N SER A 372 2.15 14.81 -15.61
CA SER A 372 2.65 13.75 -14.75
C SER A 372 4.16 13.71 -14.83
N PHE A 373 4.82 13.56 -13.69
CA PHE A 373 6.26 13.38 -13.59
C PHE A 373 6.61 12.37 -12.51
N VAL A 374 7.77 11.77 -12.67
CA VAL A 374 8.34 10.82 -11.70
C VAL A 374 9.81 11.18 -11.51
N ILE A 375 10.23 11.23 -10.26
CA ILE A 375 11.63 11.35 -9.86
C ILE A 375 12.10 9.96 -9.43
N VAL A 376 13.12 9.44 -10.07
CA VAL A 376 13.77 8.17 -9.72
C VAL A 376 15.16 8.48 -9.21
N ALA A 377 15.38 8.31 -7.91
CA ALA A 377 16.69 8.42 -7.29
C ALA A 377 17.23 7.02 -6.98
N ARG A 378 18.43 6.70 -7.45
CA ARG A 378 19.14 5.46 -7.16
C ARG A 378 20.39 5.78 -6.36
N ARG A 379 20.67 4.96 -5.36
CA ARG A 379 21.94 5.04 -4.63
C ARG A 379 23.05 4.53 -5.55
N ALA A 380 24.17 5.29 -5.60
CA ALA A 380 25.34 4.96 -6.40
C ALA A 380 26.14 3.80 -5.80
#